data_45ab108649249c2d968f9916c9c9d596
#
_entry.id   45ab108649249c2d968f9916c9c9d596
#
_cell.length_a   1.000
_cell.length_b   1.000
_cell.length_c   1.000
_cell.angle_alpha   90.00
_cell.angle_beta   90.00
_cell.angle_gamma   90.00
#
_symmetry.space_group_name_H-M   'P 1'
#
loop_
_entity.id
_entity.type
_entity.pdbx_description
1 polymer ?
#
loop_
_entity_poly.entity_id
_entity_poly.type
_entity_poly.pdbx_seq_one_letter_code
_entity_poly.pdbx_strand_id
1 'polypeptide(L)'
;MSVLLYDPDCGFCTASANLLRRLGPGARILPGTPENLVQYRVDARRFAHALPFINDSGQIIYGSDAIALTLRTFSDATLRGKFLRAAGVLLLNPPMRPVAHRAYRLVAGHRAEISRLTSCLGCTSSCAVKPT
;
A
#
# COMPACT_ATOMS: atom_id res chain seq x y z
N MET A 1 -3.82 0.46 17.07
CA MET A 1 -4.45 0.33 15.75
C MET A 1 -3.39 0.36 14.66
N SER A 2 -3.42 -0.59 13.74
CA SER A 2 -2.42 -0.68 12.67
C SER A 2 -2.56 0.44 11.65
N VAL A 3 -1.44 0.85 11.06
CA VAL A 3 -1.38 1.95 10.10
C VAL A 3 -0.56 1.55 8.89
N LEU A 4 -1.08 1.82 7.70
CA LEU A 4 -0.34 1.73 6.44
C LEU A 4 -0.10 3.15 5.92
N LEU A 5 1.14 3.49 5.62
CA LEU A 5 1.47 4.78 5.01
C LEU A 5 1.71 4.61 3.51
N TYR A 6 1.12 5.47 2.70
CA TYR A 6 1.33 5.48 1.25
C TYR A 6 2.00 6.77 0.79
N ASP A 7 2.64 6.72 -0.37
CA ASP A 7 3.28 7.90 -0.97
C ASP A 7 2.22 8.81 -1.59
N PRO A 8 1.98 10.02 -1.04
CA PRO A 8 0.97 10.94 -1.58
C PRO A 8 1.38 11.54 -2.94
N ASP A 9 2.66 11.52 -3.29
CA ASP A 9 3.16 12.04 -4.56
C ASP A 9 3.09 11.01 -5.69
N CYS A 10 2.76 9.76 -5.37
CA CYS A 10 2.59 8.67 -6.33
C CYS A 10 1.11 8.50 -6.67
N GLY A 11 0.72 8.75 -7.92
CA GLY A 11 -0.67 8.61 -8.36
C GLY A 11 -1.21 7.19 -8.20
N PHE A 12 -0.41 6.19 -8.53
CA PHE A 12 -0.76 4.77 -8.34
C PHE A 12 -0.95 4.43 -6.86
N CYS A 13 -0.06 4.89 -6.00
CA CYS A 13 -0.16 4.66 -4.55
C CYS A 13 -1.41 5.31 -3.97
N THR A 14 -1.72 6.53 -4.39
CA THR A 14 -2.92 7.25 -3.95
C THR A 14 -4.19 6.55 -4.43
N ALA A 15 -4.25 6.11 -5.67
CA ALA A 15 -5.39 5.38 -6.22
C ALA A 15 -5.60 4.05 -5.48
N SER A 16 -4.52 3.31 -5.23
CA SER A 16 -4.55 2.06 -4.47
C SER A 16 -5.00 2.26 -3.03
N ALA A 17 -4.51 3.32 -2.38
CA ALA A 17 -4.92 3.68 -1.02
C ALA A 17 -6.41 4.02 -0.94
N ASN A 18 -6.92 4.76 -1.90
CA ASN A 18 -8.35 5.10 -1.97
C ASN A 18 -9.21 3.86 -2.19
N LEU A 19 -8.77 2.95 -3.04
CA LEU A 19 -9.45 1.68 -3.26
C LEU A 19 -9.49 0.84 -1.97
N LEU A 20 -8.35 0.72 -1.29
CA LEU A 20 -8.27 -0.01 -0.01
C LEU A 20 -9.20 0.60 1.04
N ARG A 21 -9.25 1.93 1.15
CA ARG A 21 -10.17 2.62 2.09
C ARG A 21 -11.63 2.28 1.81
N ARG A 22 -12.02 2.24 0.54
CA ARG A 22 -13.38 1.88 0.13
C ARG A 22 -13.75 0.45 0.49
N LEU A 23 -12.76 -0.44 0.50
CA LEU A 23 -12.97 -1.84 0.87
C LEU A 23 -13.13 -2.04 2.37
N GLY A 24 -12.75 -1.06 3.19
CA GLY A 24 -12.97 -1.06 4.64
C GLY A 24 -12.00 -1.94 5.45
N PRO A 25 -10.68 -1.72 5.35
CA PRO A 25 -9.72 -2.46 6.16
C PRO A 25 -9.81 -2.07 7.63
N GLY A 26 -9.34 -2.94 8.52
CA GLY A 26 -9.19 -2.64 9.94
C GLY A 26 -8.00 -1.72 10.23
N ALA A 27 -7.02 -1.63 9.34
CA ALA A 27 -5.90 -0.72 9.45
C ALA A 27 -6.27 0.68 8.94
N ARG A 28 -5.66 1.70 9.54
CA ARG A 28 -5.76 3.07 9.03
C ARG A 28 -4.81 3.24 7.84
N ILE A 29 -5.28 3.90 6.80
CA ILE A 29 -4.48 4.19 5.61
C ILE A 29 -4.26 5.70 5.55
N LEU A 30 -3.02 6.13 5.76
CA LEU A 30 -2.64 7.53 5.88
C LEU A 30 -1.57 7.90 4.85
N PRO A 31 -1.53 9.17 4.40
CA PRO A 31 -0.44 9.63 3.56
C PRO A 31 0.87 9.70 4.35
N GLY A 32 1.98 9.38 3.70
CA GLY A 32 3.33 9.47 4.27
C GLY A 32 3.84 10.90 4.25
N THR A 33 3.17 11.81 4.95
CA THR A 33 3.64 13.18 5.13
C THR A 33 4.85 13.22 6.06
N PRO A 34 5.68 14.28 6.03
CA PRO A 34 6.80 14.40 6.96
C PRO A 34 6.38 14.24 8.43
N GLU A 35 5.23 14.79 8.80
CA GLU A 35 4.67 14.69 10.16
C GLU A 35 4.34 13.24 10.52
N ASN A 36 3.70 12.52 9.61
CA ASN A 36 3.34 11.12 9.84
C ASN A 36 4.57 10.21 9.89
N LEU A 37 5.57 10.46 9.06
CA LEU A 37 6.83 9.71 9.10
C LEU A 37 7.53 9.86 10.45
N VAL A 38 7.57 11.07 10.99
CA VAL A 38 8.15 11.35 12.31
C VAL A 38 7.31 10.70 13.42
N GLN A 39 5.99 10.86 13.36
CA GLN A 39 5.07 10.32 14.37
C GLN A 39 5.18 8.81 14.51
N TYR A 40 5.30 8.09 13.40
CA TYR A 40 5.39 6.64 13.37
C TYR A 40 6.82 6.10 13.32
N ARG A 41 7.81 6.98 13.39
CA ARG A 41 9.26 6.66 13.39
C ARG A 41 9.68 5.87 12.14
N VAL A 42 9.12 6.24 11.00
CA VAL A 42 9.42 5.63 9.71
C VAL A 42 10.64 6.30 9.09
N ASP A 43 11.60 5.49 8.63
CA ASP A 43 12.77 5.98 7.90
C ASP A 43 12.34 6.48 6.51
N ALA A 44 12.57 7.77 6.23
CA ALA A 44 12.20 8.40 4.98
C ALA A 44 12.89 7.74 3.77
N ARG A 45 14.10 7.24 3.91
CA ARG A 45 14.82 6.55 2.82
C ARG A 45 14.15 5.23 2.47
N ARG A 46 13.77 4.44 3.48
CA ARG A 46 13.04 3.18 3.27
C ARG A 46 11.64 3.43 2.73
N PHE A 47 10.98 4.47 3.21
CA PHE A 47 9.66 4.89 2.71
C PHE A 47 9.68 5.22 1.22
N ALA A 48 10.75 5.84 0.72
CA ALA A 48 10.90 6.16 -0.70
C ALA A 48 10.90 4.92 -1.61
N HIS A 49 11.26 3.75 -1.07
CA HIS A 49 11.40 2.51 -1.83
C HIS A 49 10.34 1.45 -1.49
N ALA A 50 9.73 1.52 -0.32
CA ALA A 50 8.80 0.49 0.14
C ALA A 50 7.74 1.06 1.08
N LEU A 51 6.51 0.54 0.96
CA LEU A 51 5.40 0.91 1.83
C LEU A 51 5.61 0.37 3.25
N PRO A 52 5.52 1.20 4.28
CA PRO A 52 5.57 0.74 5.67
C PRO A 52 4.18 0.42 6.21
N PHE A 53 4.09 -0.69 6.94
CA PHE A 53 2.95 -1.05 7.77
C PHE A 53 3.40 -1.06 9.22
N ILE A 54 2.73 -0.31 10.06
CA ILE A 54 3.01 -0.21 11.49
C ILE A 54 1.94 -0.99 12.24
N ASN A 55 2.32 -2.05 12.94
CA ASN A 55 1.40 -2.85 13.72
C ASN A 55 1.09 -2.21 15.08
N ASP A 56 0.19 -2.82 15.84
CA ASP A 56 -0.27 -2.30 17.13
C ASP A 56 0.86 -2.20 18.17
N SER A 57 1.92 -2.99 18.02
CA SER A 57 3.11 -2.94 18.89
C SER A 57 4.14 -1.90 18.48
N GLY A 58 3.92 -1.19 17.38
CA GLY A 58 4.85 -0.19 16.85
C GLY A 58 5.93 -0.75 15.94
N GLN A 59 5.88 -2.04 15.62
CA GLN A 59 6.82 -2.66 14.69
C GLN A 59 6.50 -2.25 13.26
N ILE A 60 7.55 -1.92 12.49
CA ILE A 60 7.41 -1.46 11.10
C ILE A 60 7.81 -2.58 10.15
N ILE A 61 6.92 -2.91 9.23
CA ILE A 61 7.13 -3.94 8.20
C ILE A 61 6.99 -3.28 6.83
N TYR A 62 7.91 -3.56 5.92
CA TYR A 62 7.99 -2.91 4.62
C TYR A 62 7.68 -3.86 3.47
N GLY A 63 7.23 -3.28 2.34
CA GLY A 63 7.11 -3.97 1.06
C GLY A 63 5.86 -4.83 0.92
N SER A 64 6.01 -5.98 0.27
CA SER A 64 4.88 -6.90 0.02
C SER A 64 4.27 -7.44 1.30
N ASP A 65 5.07 -7.65 2.33
CA ASP A 65 4.57 -8.08 3.65
C ASP A 65 3.66 -7.03 4.28
N ALA A 66 3.95 -5.74 4.06
CA ALA A 66 3.09 -4.65 4.52
C ALA A 66 1.70 -4.70 3.88
N ILE A 67 1.63 -4.98 2.58
CA ILE A 67 0.37 -5.15 1.86
C ILE A 67 -0.38 -6.37 2.38
N ALA A 68 0.31 -7.49 2.53
CA ALA A 68 -0.28 -8.73 3.02
C ALA A 68 -0.87 -8.56 4.43
N LEU A 69 -0.16 -7.86 5.32
CA LEU A 69 -0.63 -7.56 6.67
C LEU A 69 -1.85 -6.63 6.66
N THR A 70 -1.86 -5.65 5.75
CA THR A 70 -3.03 -4.79 5.56
C THR A 70 -4.25 -5.60 5.13
N LEU A 71 -4.10 -6.54 4.21
CA LEU A 71 -5.18 -7.42 3.79
C LEU A 71 -5.70 -8.29 4.93
N ARG A 72 -4.85 -8.69 5.85
CA ARG A 72 -5.27 -9.46 7.04
C ARG A 72 -6.11 -8.66 8.02
N THR A 73 -6.14 -7.34 7.93
CA THR A 73 -6.95 -6.50 8.82
C THR A 73 -8.41 -6.44 8.40
N PHE A 74 -8.78 -7.00 7.25
CA PHE A 74 -10.19 -7.03 6.81
C PHE A 74 -11.03 -7.93 7.69
N SER A 75 -12.30 -7.54 7.87
CA SER A 75 -13.25 -8.27 8.69
C SER A 75 -13.70 -9.57 8.03
N ASP A 76 -13.87 -10.62 8.81
CA ASP A 76 -14.45 -11.88 8.37
C ASP A 76 -15.97 -11.83 8.21
N ALA A 77 -16.61 -10.72 8.55
CA ALA A 77 -18.06 -10.57 8.50
C ALA A 77 -18.63 -10.60 7.08
N THR A 78 -17.82 -10.29 6.06
CA THR A 78 -18.24 -10.31 4.66
C THR A 78 -17.45 -11.34 3.87
N LEU A 79 -18.04 -11.91 2.82
CA LEU A 79 -17.35 -12.83 1.92
C LEU A 79 -16.14 -12.19 1.26
N ARG A 80 -16.25 -10.90 0.87
CA ARG A 80 -15.16 -10.12 0.33
C ARG A 80 -14.02 -9.96 1.35
N GLY A 81 -14.34 -9.65 2.59
CA GLY A 81 -13.36 -9.52 3.66
C GLY A 81 -12.62 -10.83 3.94
N LYS A 82 -13.34 -11.94 3.98
CA LYS A 82 -12.74 -13.29 4.12
C LYS A 82 -11.76 -13.58 2.97
N PHE A 83 -12.16 -13.27 1.75
CA PHE A 83 -11.31 -13.48 0.56
C PHE A 83 -10.03 -12.63 0.61
N LEU A 84 -10.14 -11.34 0.94
CA LEU A 84 -9.00 -10.44 1.05
C LEU A 84 -8.05 -10.86 2.18
N ARG A 85 -8.61 -11.29 3.31
CA ARG A 85 -7.82 -11.78 4.44
C ARG A 85 -7.10 -13.09 4.09
N ALA A 86 -7.77 -14.00 3.40
CA ALA A 86 -7.15 -15.23 2.91
C ALA A 86 -6.01 -14.94 1.92
N ALA A 87 -6.19 -13.96 1.03
CA ALA A 87 -5.14 -13.52 0.13
C ALA A 87 -3.91 -12.96 0.89
N GLY A 88 -4.13 -12.19 1.96
CA GLY A 88 -3.04 -11.70 2.81
C GLY A 88 -2.26 -12.83 3.48
N VAL A 89 -2.96 -13.84 3.99
CA VAL A 89 -2.33 -15.04 4.58
C VAL A 89 -1.54 -15.81 3.53
N LEU A 90 -2.10 -15.96 2.33
CA LEU A 90 -1.45 -16.66 1.23
C LEU A 90 -0.14 -15.95 0.80
N LEU A 91 -0.15 -14.63 0.71
CA LEU A 91 1.03 -13.85 0.34
C LEU A 91 2.17 -13.95 1.37
N LEU A 92 1.86 -14.19 2.63
CA LEU A 92 2.86 -14.40 3.68
C LEU A 92 3.38 -15.83 3.73
N ASN A 93 2.75 -16.76 3.02
CA ASN A 93 3.14 -18.17 3.03
C ASN A 93 4.52 -18.34 2.38
N PRO A 94 5.44 -19.16 2.94
CA PRO A 94 6.80 -19.31 2.43
C PRO A 94 6.93 -19.58 0.92
N PRO A 95 6.11 -20.43 0.26
CA PRO A 95 6.22 -20.65 -1.17
C PRO A 95 5.78 -19.45 -2.02
N MET A 96 4.87 -18.60 -1.52
CA MET A 96 4.35 -17.41 -2.25
C MET A 96 5.14 -16.13 -1.96
N ARG A 97 5.83 -16.09 -0.84
CA ARG A 97 6.55 -14.90 -0.38
C ARG A 97 7.60 -14.40 -1.38
N PRO A 98 8.49 -15.23 -1.94
CA PRO A 98 9.44 -14.77 -2.93
C PRO A 98 8.77 -14.28 -4.24
N VAL A 99 7.66 -14.89 -4.65
CA VAL A 99 6.88 -14.42 -5.80
C VAL A 99 6.27 -13.06 -5.54
N ALA A 100 5.67 -12.88 -4.36
CA ALA A 100 5.10 -11.60 -3.95
C ALA A 100 6.16 -10.49 -3.87
N HIS A 101 7.34 -10.78 -3.35
CA HIS A 101 8.46 -9.83 -3.32
C HIS A 101 8.94 -9.44 -4.71
N ARG A 102 9.04 -10.39 -5.63
CA ARG A 102 9.42 -10.09 -7.02
C ARG A 102 8.37 -9.24 -7.72
N ALA A 103 7.09 -9.59 -7.59
CA ALA A 103 5.98 -8.81 -8.15
C ALA A 103 5.97 -7.40 -7.57
N TYR A 104 6.15 -7.26 -6.27
CA TYR A 104 6.23 -5.96 -5.61
C TYR A 104 7.38 -5.11 -6.15
N ARG A 105 8.58 -5.68 -6.31
CA ARG A 105 9.74 -4.97 -6.86
C ARG A 105 9.52 -4.51 -8.29
N LEU A 106 8.88 -5.32 -9.13
CA LEU A 106 8.52 -4.94 -10.49
C LEU A 106 7.58 -3.75 -10.51
N VAL A 107 6.52 -3.78 -9.71
CA VAL A 107 5.55 -2.69 -9.59
C VAL A 107 6.22 -1.45 -9.01
N ALA A 108 7.02 -1.59 -7.97
CA ALA A 108 7.73 -0.48 -7.32
C ALA A 108 8.74 0.18 -8.27
N GLY A 109 9.43 -0.61 -9.10
CA GLY A 109 10.37 -0.10 -10.10
C GLY A 109 9.70 0.63 -11.26
N HIS A 110 8.44 0.33 -11.55
CA HIS A 110 7.66 0.91 -12.65
C HIS A 110 6.55 1.87 -12.17
N ARG A 111 6.60 2.28 -10.90
CA ARG A 111 5.56 3.16 -10.33
C ARG A 111 5.32 4.44 -11.12
N ALA A 112 6.37 5.05 -11.65
CA ALA A 112 6.24 6.28 -12.44
C ALA A 112 5.43 6.05 -13.73
N GLU A 113 5.66 4.95 -14.43
CA GLU A 113 4.92 4.59 -15.64
C GLU A 113 3.48 4.22 -15.33
N ILE A 114 3.27 3.39 -14.31
CA ILE A 114 1.95 2.97 -13.86
C ILE A 114 1.16 4.18 -13.35
N SER A 115 1.80 5.12 -12.66
CA SER A 115 1.17 6.36 -12.20
C SER A 115 0.66 7.21 -13.35
N ARG A 116 1.41 7.31 -14.43
CA ARG A 116 0.98 8.02 -15.65
C ARG A 116 -0.27 7.40 -16.24
N LEU A 117 -0.27 6.07 -16.39
CA LEU A 117 -1.42 5.32 -16.93
C LEU A 117 -2.65 5.44 -16.02
N THR A 118 -2.46 5.32 -14.72
CA THR A 118 -3.56 5.39 -13.75
C THR A 118 -4.15 6.79 -13.65
N SER A 119 -3.32 7.82 -13.76
CA SER A 119 -3.77 9.21 -13.77
C SER A 119 -4.62 9.52 -15.02
N CYS A 120 -4.25 8.96 -16.17
CA CYS A 120 -5.05 9.10 -17.38
C CYS A 120 -6.39 8.37 -17.30
N LEU A 121 -6.46 7.25 -16.61
CA LEU A 121 -7.70 6.47 -16.46
C LEU A 121 -8.62 7.03 -15.38
N GLY A 122 -8.07 7.70 -14.37
CA GLY A 122 -8.81 8.22 -13.22
C GLY A 122 -9.28 9.67 -13.34
N CYS A 123 -8.77 10.43 -14.31
CA CYS A 123 -9.10 11.84 -14.49
C CYS A 123 -9.76 12.10 -15.84
N THR A 124 -11.06 12.31 -15.85
CA THR A 124 -11.77 12.78 -17.02
C THR A 124 -11.53 14.27 -17.34
N SER A 125 -10.82 15.01 -16.48
CA SER A 125 -10.66 16.46 -16.63
C SER A 125 -9.25 17.04 -16.50
N SER A 126 -8.22 16.24 -16.28
CA SER A 126 -6.86 16.78 -16.14
C SER A 126 -5.80 15.75 -16.51
N CYS A 127 -5.77 15.33 -17.77
CA CYS A 127 -4.62 14.60 -18.33
C CYS A 127 -3.42 15.52 -18.60
N ALA A 128 -3.45 16.77 -18.17
CA ALA A 128 -2.34 17.70 -18.24
C ALA A 128 -1.46 17.57 -17.00
N VAL A 129 -0.93 16.38 -16.75
CA VAL A 129 0.13 16.21 -15.76
C VAL A 129 1.42 16.74 -16.42
N LYS A 130 1.93 17.83 -15.89
CA LYS A 130 3.26 18.32 -16.26
C LYS A 130 4.26 17.17 -16.09
N PRO A 131 5.05 16.86 -17.11
CA PRO A 131 6.19 15.97 -16.95
C PRO A 131 7.22 16.69 -16.08
N THR A 132 7.42 16.17 -14.89
CA THR A 132 8.56 16.53 -14.04
C THR A 132 9.47 15.37 -13.92
#